data_72aea4dba741577107579948a6edf093
#
_entry.id   72aea4dba741577107579948a6edf093
#
_cell.length_a   1.000
_cell.length_b   1.000
_cell.length_c   1.000
_cell.angle_alpha   90.00
_cell.angle_beta   90.00
_cell.angle_gamma   90.00
#
_symmetry.space_group_name_H-M   'P 1'
#
loop_
_entity.id
_entity.type
_entity.pdbx_description
1 polymer ?
#
loop_
_entity_poly.entity_id
_entity_poly.type
_entity_poly.pdbx_seq_one_letter_code
_entity_poly.pdbx_strand_id
1 'polypeptide(L)'
;MKKMLIILFATGIYSCGNNPSATGQATTESVADKAADSITNKQDTLNALWINDFRDFRNAVYQDDVNKLKIYFKFPVLNPYNEIWSVVLADSTDIFGEVGSDTLHPFTENDFIKYHKKLFTKEFVSGILKIKSDELLKRKESSTDILDSDSTTNYSMSATVDTTDNTLRLIILFNTGYKDENGKFEKEGESSINYNFLIQSDGHLLFKEIRIAG
;
A
#
# COMPACT_ATOMS: atom_id res chain seq x y z
N MET A 1 -39.93 -8.63 14.22
CA MET A 1 -40.37 -7.62 15.21
C MET A 1 -39.29 -6.57 15.32
N LYS A 2 -39.54 -5.40 14.71
CA LYS A 2 -38.61 -4.25 14.70
C LYS A 2 -38.84 -3.45 15.97
N LYS A 3 -37.81 -3.24 16.77
CA LYS A 3 -37.82 -2.27 17.87
C LYS A 3 -37.08 -1.02 17.42
N MET A 4 -37.83 0.04 17.21
CA MET A 4 -37.39 1.38 16.87
C MET A 4 -37.12 2.14 18.17
N LEU A 5 -35.90 2.60 18.37
CA LEU A 5 -35.52 3.41 19.53
C LEU A 5 -35.46 4.88 19.06
N ILE A 6 -36.41 5.68 19.57
CA ILE A 6 -36.49 7.13 19.35
C ILE A 6 -35.79 7.81 20.52
N ILE A 7 -34.75 8.58 20.26
CA ILE A 7 -34.10 9.45 21.26
C ILE A 7 -34.52 10.90 20.96
N LEU A 8 -35.31 11.46 21.90
CA LEU A 8 -35.67 12.87 21.91
C LEU A 8 -34.50 13.69 22.52
N PHE A 9 -34.03 14.70 21.81
CA PHE A 9 -33.18 15.73 22.38
C PHE A 9 -34.03 16.95 22.74
N ALA A 10 -33.98 17.30 24.03
CA ALA A 10 -34.62 18.48 24.57
C ALA A 10 -33.72 19.71 24.35
N THR A 11 -34.29 20.74 23.75
CA THR A 11 -33.71 22.08 23.58
C THR A 11 -33.88 22.89 24.84
N GLY A 12 -32.80 23.27 25.48
CA GLY A 12 -32.76 24.27 26.55
C GLY A 12 -32.37 25.64 26.00
N ILE A 13 -33.35 26.57 25.97
CA ILE A 13 -33.12 27.98 25.69
C ILE A 13 -32.89 28.69 27.02
N TYR A 14 -31.78 29.39 27.19
CA TYR A 14 -31.66 30.41 28.25
C TYR A 14 -31.33 31.77 27.64
N SER A 15 -32.17 32.72 28.03
CA SER A 15 -32.28 34.10 27.59
C SER A 15 -31.54 35.04 28.52
N CYS A 16 -31.03 36.12 27.90
CA CYS A 16 -30.88 37.50 28.35
C CYS A 16 -29.99 37.87 29.54
N GLY A 17 -29.09 38.79 29.24
CA GLY A 17 -28.48 39.73 30.19
C GLY A 17 -27.74 40.83 29.42
N ASN A 18 -28.42 41.97 29.15
CA ASN A 18 -27.81 43.22 28.64
C ASN A 18 -26.98 43.88 29.72
N ASN A 19 -25.79 44.35 29.39
CA ASN A 19 -25.38 45.74 29.64
C ASN A 19 -24.08 46.14 28.91
N PRO A 20 -23.93 47.38 28.47
CA PRO A 20 -22.87 47.85 27.59
C PRO A 20 -21.77 48.57 28.33
N SER A 21 -20.56 48.47 27.90
CA SER A 21 -19.59 49.58 27.80
C SER A 21 -18.15 49.16 27.51
N ALA A 22 -17.61 49.84 26.52
CA ALA A 22 -16.21 50.24 26.36
C ALA A 22 -15.18 49.30 25.77
N THR A 23 -14.92 49.54 24.49
CA THR A 23 -13.59 49.82 23.90
C THR A 23 -12.44 48.85 24.20
N GLY A 24 -12.07 48.11 23.15
CA GLY A 24 -10.82 47.37 23.12
C GLY A 24 -10.92 46.24 22.11
N GLN A 25 -10.95 46.53 20.79
CA GLN A 25 -10.72 45.54 19.76
C GLN A 25 -9.26 45.07 19.80
N ALA A 26 -9.00 44.06 20.61
CA ALA A 26 -7.87 43.19 20.37
C ALA A 26 -8.37 42.04 19.49
N THR A 27 -8.06 42.11 18.21
CA THR A 27 -8.19 41.01 17.28
C THR A 27 -7.25 39.89 17.75
N THR A 28 -7.78 38.99 18.57
CA THR A 28 -7.19 37.67 18.79
C THR A 28 -7.43 36.85 17.52
N GLU A 29 -6.59 37.06 16.51
CA GLU A 29 -6.45 36.04 15.45
C GLU A 29 -6.10 34.72 16.14
N SER A 30 -6.99 33.76 16.00
CA SER A 30 -6.94 32.46 16.64
C SER A 30 -5.67 31.72 16.20
N VAL A 31 -4.78 31.49 17.16
CA VAL A 31 -3.56 30.67 16.98
C VAL A 31 -3.92 29.26 16.47
N ALA A 32 -5.19 28.81 16.66
CA ALA A 32 -5.71 27.53 16.18
C ALA A 32 -5.84 27.47 14.65
N ASP A 33 -6.24 28.56 13.97
CA ASP A 33 -6.39 28.56 12.50
C ASP A 33 -5.04 28.47 11.78
N LYS A 34 -4.00 29.13 12.30
CA LYS A 34 -2.64 29.04 11.74
C LYS A 34 -2.02 27.65 11.90
N ALA A 35 -2.33 26.95 12.99
CA ALA A 35 -1.85 25.59 13.22
C ALA A 35 -2.53 24.59 12.28
N ALA A 36 -3.83 24.72 12.05
CA ALA A 36 -4.58 23.87 11.15
C ALA A 36 -4.11 24.02 9.68
N ASP A 37 -3.93 25.25 9.20
CA ASP A 37 -3.42 25.53 7.85
C ASP A 37 -2.00 25.00 7.63
N SER A 38 -1.13 25.06 8.64
CA SER A 38 0.23 24.56 8.52
C SER A 38 0.30 23.03 8.47
N ILE A 39 -0.61 22.33 9.16
CA ILE A 39 -0.70 20.87 9.17
C ILE A 39 -1.27 20.37 7.82
N THR A 40 -2.29 21.04 7.30
CA THR A 40 -2.91 20.68 6.01
C THR A 40 -1.92 20.84 4.86
N ASN A 41 -1.18 21.95 4.81
CA ASN A 41 -0.14 22.20 3.81
C ASN A 41 0.99 21.14 3.86
N LYS A 42 1.40 20.71 5.04
CA LYS A 42 2.45 19.69 5.20
C LYS A 42 1.98 18.33 4.71
N GLN A 43 0.73 17.97 5.01
CA GLN A 43 0.16 16.69 4.57
C GLN A 43 -0.04 16.64 3.06
N ASP A 44 -0.49 17.72 2.44
CA ASP A 44 -0.66 17.81 1.00
C ASP A 44 0.69 17.75 0.27
N THR A 45 1.73 18.38 0.84
CA THR A 45 3.10 18.28 0.33
C THR A 45 3.62 16.84 0.40
N LEU A 46 3.46 16.17 1.54
CA LEU A 46 3.87 14.76 1.70
C LEU A 46 3.11 13.85 0.74
N ASN A 47 1.80 14.06 0.59
CA ASN A 47 0.96 13.32 -0.37
C ASN A 47 1.46 13.48 -1.81
N ALA A 48 1.88 14.67 -2.21
CA ALA A 48 2.43 14.92 -3.53
C ALA A 48 3.80 14.25 -3.72
N LEU A 49 4.64 14.21 -2.68
CA LEU A 49 5.98 13.62 -2.74
C LEU A 49 5.92 12.10 -2.90
N TRP A 50 5.21 11.38 -2.02
CA TRP A 50 5.19 9.93 -2.08
C TRP A 50 4.52 9.37 -3.34
N ILE A 51 3.50 10.07 -3.88
CA ILE A 51 2.85 9.60 -5.12
C ILE A 51 3.75 9.77 -6.35
N ASN A 52 4.62 10.78 -6.35
CA ASN A 52 5.62 10.94 -7.40
C ASN A 52 6.70 9.86 -7.26
N ASP A 53 7.17 9.60 -6.05
CA ASP A 53 8.13 8.52 -5.79
C ASP A 53 7.55 7.13 -6.16
N PHE A 54 6.25 6.90 -5.92
CA PHE A 54 5.55 5.71 -6.42
C PHE A 54 5.54 5.62 -7.96
N ARG A 55 5.36 6.74 -8.66
CA ARG A 55 5.43 6.76 -10.13
C ARG A 55 6.84 6.45 -10.63
N ASP A 56 7.86 6.96 -9.95
CA ASP A 56 9.27 6.71 -10.26
C ASP A 56 9.63 5.25 -9.99
N PHE A 57 9.21 4.69 -8.85
CA PHE A 57 9.33 3.26 -8.55
C PHE A 57 8.70 2.39 -9.64
N ARG A 58 7.45 2.68 -10.01
CA ARG A 58 6.73 1.98 -11.08
C ARG A 58 7.46 2.04 -12.42
N ASN A 59 8.02 3.20 -12.76
CA ASN A 59 8.81 3.37 -13.97
C ASN A 59 10.12 2.57 -13.91
N ALA A 60 10.80 2.54 -12.77
CA ALA A 60 12.00 1.74 -12.56
C ALA A 60 11.71 0.22 -12.69
N VAL A 61 10.57 -0.24 -12.15
CA VAL A 61 10.10 -1.62 -12.31
C VAL A 61 9.85 -1.93 -13.78
N TYR A 62 9.14 -1.07 -14.50
CA TYR A 62 8.83 -1.26 -15.92
C TYR A 62 10.10 -1.30 -16.80
N GLN A 63 11.07 -0.44 -16.50
CA GLN A 63 12.33 -0.35 -17.24
C GLN A 63 13.33 -1.43 -16.85
N ASP A 64 13.03 -2.25 -15.82
CA ASP A 64 13.95 -3.22 -15.25
C ASP A 64 15.28 -2.57 -14.81
N ASP A 65 15.20 -1.32 -14.32
CA ASP A 65 16.36 -0.53 -13.92
C ASP A 65 16.80 -0.86 -12.49
N VAL A 66 17.65 -1.88 -12.35
CA VAL A 66 18.14 -2.37 -11.07
C VAL A 66 18.80 -1.27 -10.23
N ASN A 67 19.47 -0.29 -10.86
CA ASN A 67 20.14 0.78 -10.13
C ASN A 67 19.15 1.77 -9.52
N LYS A 68 18.06 2.08 -10.22
CA LYS A 68 16.96 2.87 -9.68
C LYS A 68 16.15 2.09 -8.65
N LEU A 69 15.97 0.79 -8.85
CA LEU A 69 15.21 -0.05 -7.92
C LEU A 69 15.93 -0.21 -6.57
N LYS A 70 17.26 -0.27 -6.54
CA LYS A 70 18.04 -0.43 -5.30
C LYS A 70 17.78 0.66 -4.27
N ILE A 71 17.48 1.89 -4.68
CA ILE A 71 17.26 3.00 -3.76
C ILE A 71 16.03 2.80 -2.86
N TYR A 72 15.09 1.96 -3.30
CA TYR A 72 13.89 1.59 -2.54
C TYR A 72 14.14 0.49 -1.49
N PHE A 73 15.38 0.04 -1.32
CA PHE A 73 15.73 -1.04 -0.39
C PHE A 73 16.83 -0.59 0.58
N LYS A 74 16.68 -0.97 1.83
CA LYS A 74 17.75 -0.84 2.84
C LYS A 74 18.35 -2.22 3.08
N PHE A 75 19.49 -2.48 2.45
CA PHE A 75 20.16 -3.78 2.57
C PHE A 75 21.01 -3.90 3.84
N PRO A 76 21.15 -5.11 4.43
CA PRO A 76 20.40 -6.31 4.06
C PRO A 76 18.93 -6.23 4.53
N VAL A 77 18.01 -6.78 3.72
CA VAL A 77 16.61 -6.94 4.12
C VAL A 77 16.48 -8.20 4.98
N LEU A 78 15.93 -8.05 6.18
CA LEU A 78 15.54 -9.16 7.05
C LEU A 78 14.02 -9.32 6.96
N ASN A 79 13.57 -10.24 6.12
CA ASN A 79 12.14 -10.48 5.92
C ASN A 79 11.67 -11.57 6.87
N PRO A 80 10.63 -11.32 7.70
CA PRO A 80 10.07 -12.36 8.57
C PRO A 80 9.72 -13.63 7.79
N TYR A 81 9.94 -14.79 8.40
CA TYR A 81 9.68 -16.11 7.79
C TYR A 81 10.42 -16.38 6.48
N ASN A 82 11.42 -15.57 6.13
CA ASN A 82 12.16 -15.68 4.88
C ASN A 82 11.28 -15.61 3.61
N GLU A 83 10.10 -14.97 3.65
CA GLU A 83 9.13 -14.98 2.57
C GLU A 83 9.66 -14.34 1.27
N ILE A 84 10.61 -13.38 1.37
CA ILE A 84 11.30 -12.85 0.18
C ILE A 84 12.04 -13.97 -0.58
N TRP A 85 12.64 -14.90 0.15
CA TRP A 85 13.31 -16.05 -0.45
C TRP A 85 12.33 -17.03 -1.08
N SER A 86 11.17 -17.25 -0.46
CA SER A 86 10.10 -18.06 -1.04
C SER A 86 9.62 -17.52 -2.38
N VAL A 87 9.57 -16.20 -2.54
CA VAL A 87 9.18 -15.57 -3.83
C VAL A 87 10.27 -15.74 -4.88
N VAL A 88 11.54 -15.38 -4.54
CA VAL A 88 12.59 -15.36 -5.57
C VAL A 88 13.10 -16.75 -5.95
N LEU A 89 12.76 -17.75 -5.17
CA LEU A 89 13.23 -19.12 -5.33
C LEU A 89 12.09 -20.13 -5.56
N ALA A 90 10.88 -19.64 -5.81
CA ALA A 90 9.67 -20.46 -6.00
C ALA A 90 9.85 -21.60 -7.04
N ASP A 91 10.68 -21.40 -8.07
CA ASP A 91 10.96 -22.40 -9.11
C ASP A 91 12.16 -23.31 -8.77
N SER A 92 12.77 -23.15 -7.60
CA SER A 92 13.99 -23.89 -7.24
C SER A 92 13.66 -25.07 -6.33
N THR A 93 14.09 -26.24 -6.70
CA THR A 93 13.94 -27.48 -5.90
C THR A 93 14.84 -27.49 -4.66
N ASP A 94 15.85 -26.60 -4.59
CA ASP A 94 16.92 -26.67 -3.61
C ASP A 94 16.61 -26.01 -2.26
N ILE A 95 15.45 -25.35 -2.11
CA ILE A 95 15.24 -24.40 -1.02
C ILE A 95 14.18 -24.79 -0.02
N PHE A 96 13.30 -25.74 -0.35
CA PHE A 96 12.31 -26.22 0.60
C PHE A 96 12.89 -26.83 1.88
N GLY A 97 14.19 -27.11 1.92
CA GLY A 97 14.90 -27.56 3.11
C GLY A 97 15.41 -26.41 4.02
N GLU A 98 15.64 -25.21 3.47
CA GLU A 98 16.22 -24.08 4.22
C GLU A 98 15.25 -22.93 4.52
N VAL A 99 14.25 -22.69 3.66
CA VAL A 99 13.30 -21.58 3.79
C VAL A 99 12.32 -21.76 4.95
N GLY A 100 12.17 -22.95 5.49
CA GLY A 100 11.37 -23.24 6.68
C GLY A 100 12.12 -23.15 8.02
N SER A 101 13.38 -22.70 8.02
CA SER A 101 14.14 -22.58 9.25
C SER A 101 13.74 -21.33 10.04
N ASP A 102 13.74 -21.40 11.37
CA ASP A 102 13.55 -20.26 12.27
C ASP A 102 14.67 -19.21 12.14
N THR A 103 15.73 -19.53 11.37
CA THR A 103 16.86 -18.65 11.13
C THR A 103 16.53 -17.70 9.97
N LEU A 104 16.57 -16.40 10.22
CA LEU A 104 16.40 -15.39 9.18
C LEU A 104 17.64 -15.32 8.29
N HIS A 105 17.44 -15.45 6.99
CA HIS A 105 18.49 -15.30 5.99
C HIS A 105 18.44 -13.87 5.40
N PRO A 106 19.50 -13.06 5.61
CA PRO A 106 19.55 -11.71 5.06
C PRO A 106 19.48 -11.75 3.53
N PHE A 107 18.61 -10.94 2.96
CA PHE A 107 18.56 -10.70 1.51
C PHE A 107 19.44 -9.48 1.21
N THR A 108 20.61 -9.73 0.60
CA THR A 108 21.65 -8.74 0.36
C THR A 108 21.42 -7.96 -0.92
N GLU A 109 22.19 -6.87 -1.13
CA GLU A 109 22.20 -6.14 -2.40
C GLU A 109 22.61 -7.04 -3.58
N ASN A 110 23.56 -7.94 -3.38
CA ASN A 110 23.96 -8.90 -4.41
C ASN A 110 22.84 -9.87 -4.77
N ASP A 111 22.05 -10.30 -3.77
CA ASP A 111 20.88 -11.14 -4.00
C ASP A 111 19.82 -10.37 -4.77
N PHE A 112 19.60 -9.11 -4.42
CA PHE A 112 18.69 -8.24 -5.15
C PHE A 112 19.10 -8.10 -6.62
N ILE A 113 20.36 -7.79 -6.90
CA ILE A 113 20.88 -7.70 -8.27
C ILE A 113 20.64 -9.00 -9.04
N LYS A 114 20.83 -10.15 -8.39
CA LYS A 114 20.65 -11.47 -8.99
C LYS A 114 19.19 -11.84 -9.23
N TYR A 115 18.31 -11.47 -8.28
CA TYR A 115 16.94 -11.98 -8.24
C TYR A 115 15.83 -10.95 -8.46
N HIS A 116 16.14 -9.67 -8.70
CA HIS A 116 15.11 -8.61 -8.81
C HIS A 116 13.99 -8.94 -9.82
N LYS A 117 14.30 -9.62 -10.94
CA LYS A 117 13.30 -10.06 -11.93
C LYS A 117 12.35 -11.13 -11.40
N LYS A 118 12.81 -11.95 -10.44
CA LYS A 118 11.95 -12.93 -9.75
C LYS A 118 11.18 -12.27 -8.61
N LEU A 119 11.75 -11.24 -8.00
CA LEU A 119 11.07 -10.43 -7.00
C LEU A 119 9.92 -9.62 -7.63
N PHE A 120 10.17 -9.00 -8.78
CA PHE A 120 9.18 -8.26 -9.57
C PHE A 120 8.75 -9.10 -10.78
N THR A 121 7.87 -10.07 -10.55
CA THR A 121 7.40 -11.00 -11.58
C THR A 121 6.67 -10.27 -12.71
N LYS A 122 6.40 -10.97 -13.80
CA LYS A 122 5.60 -10.45 -14.92
C LYS A 122 4.21 -9.95 -14.47
N GLU A 123 3.59 -10.66 -13.54
CA GLU A 123 2.29 -10.33 -12.97
C GLU A 123 2.38 -9.05 -12.14
N PHE A 124 3.45 -8.91 -11.33
CA PHE A 124 3.72 -7.67 -10.59
C PHE A 124 3.88 -6.48 -11.53
N VAL A 125 4.75 -6.61 -12.56
CA VAL A 125 4.99 -5.53 -13.53
C VAL A 125 3.69 -5.16 -14.25
N SER A 126 2.94 -6.14 -14.75
CA SER A 126 1.68 -5.89 -15.46
C SER A 126 0.61 -5.26 -14.57
N GLY A 127 0.54 -5.69 -13.31
CA GLY A 127 -0.41 -5.17 -12.33
C GLY A 127 -0.09 -3.72 -11.92
N ILE A 128 1.16 -3.46 -11.52
CA ILE A 128 1.54 -2.14 -11.01
C ILE A 128 1.38 -1.02 -12.07
N LEU A 129 1.55 -1.35 -13.34
CA LEU A 129 1.34 -0.40 -14.44
C LEU A 129 -0.13 0.01 -14.60
N LYS A 130 -1.07 -0.81 -14.14
CA LYS A 130 -2.52 -0.53 -14.22
C LYS A 130 -3.05 0.17 -12.97
N ILE A 131 -2.29 0.23 -11.88
CA ILE A 131 -2.65 1.02 -10.69
C ILE A 131 -2.73 2.50 -11.06
N LYS A 132 -3.86 3.10 -10.78
CA LYS A 132 -4.14 4.52 -11.05
C LYS A 132 -3.62 5.40 -9.91
N SER A 133 -2.49 6.06 -10.13
CA SER A 133 -1.86 6.91 -9.11
C SER A 133 -2.77 7.99 -8.55
N ASP A 134 -3.63 8.60 -9.40
CA ASP A 134 -4.52 9.66 -8.95
C ASP A 134 -5.67 9.13 -8.09
N GLU A 135 -6.13 7.91 -8.36
CA GLU A 135 -7.11 7.22 -7.54
C GLU A 135 -6.49 6.82 -6.19
N LEU A 136 -5.31 6.22 -6.23
CA LEU A 136 -4.53 5.87 -5.04
C LEU A 136 -4.24 7.10 -4.16
N LEU A 137 -3.89 8.23 -4.76
CA LEU A 137 -3.67 9.48 -4.02
C LEU A 137 -4.94 9.96 -3.31
N LYS A 138 -6.08 9.99 -4.03
CA LYS A 138 -7.34 10.55 -3.53
C LYS A 138 -8.06 9.63 -2.55
N ARG A 139 -8.13 8.32 -2.89
CA ARG A 139 -8.94 7.33 -2.17
C ARG A 139 -8.13 6.47 -1.22
N LYS A 140 -6.78 6.57 -1.28
CA LYS A 140 -5.83 5.70 -0.58
C LYS A 140 -5.93 4.22 -0.99
N GLU A 141 -6.62 3.96 -2.09
CA GLU A 141 -6.77 2.64 -2.71
C GLU A 141 -6.90 2.75 -4.22
N SER A 142 -6.42 1.76 -4.94
CA SER A 142 -6.64 1.55 -6.37
C SER A 142 -6.46 0.07 -6.68
N SER A 143 -7.25 -0.47 -7.60
CA SER A 143 -7.16 -1.87 -8.00
C SER A 143 -7.27 -2.03 -9.51
N THR A 144 -6.78 -3.14 -10.02
CA THR A 144 -6.96 -3.54 -11.41
C THR A 144 -8.22 -4.39 -11.55
N ASP A 145 -8.72 -4.49 -12.77
CA ASP A 145 -9.57 -5.61 -13.14
C ASP A 145 -8.80 -6.93 -13.05
N ILE A 146 -9.51 -8.05 -13.18
CA ILE A 146 -8.90 -9.38 -13.27
C ILE A 146 -8.08 -9.46 -14.56
N LEU A 147 -6.87 -9.98 -14.45
CA LEU A 147 -5.90 -10.17 -15.53
C LEU A 147 -5.63 -11.66 -15.68
N ASP A 148 -5.58 -12.14 -16.91
CA ASP A 148 -5.21 -13.52 -17.17
C ASP A 148 -3.68 -13.67 -17.12
N SER A 149 -3.19 -14.66 -16.37
CA SER A 149 -1.81 -15.13 -16.43
C SER A 149 -1.70 -16.24 -17.44
N ASP A 150 -2.57 -17.25 -17.32
CA ASP A 150 -2.69 -18.40 -18.23
C ASP A 150 -4.12 -18.98 -18.20
N SER A 151 -4.32 -20.21 -18.73
CA SER A 151 -5.63 -20.86 -18.77
C SER A 151 -6.15 -21.30 -17.40
N THR A 152 -5.27 -21.44 -16.42
CA THR A 152 -5.55 -21.99 -15.08
C THR A 152 -5.37 -20.98 -13.98
N THR A 153 -4.82 -19.81 -14.28
CA THR A 153 -4.53 -18.77 -13.29
C THR A 153 -4.94 -17.41 -13.82
N ASN A 154 -5.70 -16.67 -13.03
CA ASN A 154 -5.88 -15.24 -13.20
C ASN A 154 -5.40 -14.49 -11.95
N TYR A 155 -5.19 -13.21 -12.09
CA TYR A 155 -4.73 -12.39 -10.98
C TYR A 155 -5.30 -10.98 -11.05
N SER A 156 -5.25 -10.29 -9.93
CA SER A 156 -5.48 -8.85 -9.84
C SER A 156 -4.44 -8.21 -8.94
N MET A 157 -4.25 -6.91 -9.08
CA MET A 157 -3.41 -6.15 -8.16
C MET A 157 -4.24 -5.08 -7.48
N SER A 158 -4.03 -4.91 -6.18
CA SER A 158 -4.51 -3.76 -5.42
C SER A 158 -3.35 -3.02 -4.78
N ALA A 159 -3.52 -1.70 -4.66
CA ALA A 159 -2.62 -0.82 -3.93
C ALA A 159 -3.44 -0.11 -2.86
N THR A 160 -2.99 -0.13 -1.61
CA THR A 160 -3.64 0.54 -0.48
C THR A 160 -2.62 1.30 0.35
N VAL A 161 -3.02 2.47 0.85
CA VAL A 161 -2.21 3.26 1.77
C VAL A 161 -2.86 3.24 3.14
N ASP A 162 -2.16 2.65 4.10
CA ASP A 162 -2.51 2.74 5.50
C ASP A 162 -1.85 3.99 6.08
N THR A 163 -2.68 4.97 6.42
CA THR A 163 -2.21 6.25 6.97
C THR A 163 -1.83 6.18 8.45
N THR A 164 -2.17 5.09 9.13
CA THR A 164 -1.87 4.90 10.55
C THR A 164 -0.39 4.56 10.74
N ASP A 165 0.15 3.70 9.89
CA ASP A 165 1.55 3.27 9.91
C ASP A 165 2.37 3.76 8.71
N ASN A 166 1.78 4.65 7.88
CA ASN A 166 2.38 5.18 6.66
C ASN A 166 2.91 4.08 5.72
N THR A 167 2.12 3.04 5.51
CA THR A 167 2.51 1.90 4.69
C THR A 167 1.74 1.88 3.36
N LEU A 168 2.45 1.82 2.25
CA LEU A 168 1.90 1.44 0.96
C LEU A 168 1.98 -0.09 0.82
N ARG A 169 0.84 -0.73 0.58
CA ARG A 169 0.73 -2.18 0.32
C ARG A 169 0.35 -2.41 -1.14
N LEU A 170 1.17 -3.18 -1.83
CA LEU A 170 0.90 -3.66 -3.17
C LEU A 170 0.62 -5.17 -3.09
N ILE A 171 -0.60 -5.57 -3.38
CA ILE A 171 -1.06 -6.95 -3.20
C ILE A 171 -1.39 -7.53 -4.57
N ILE A 172 -0.72 -8.61 -4.93
CA ILE A 172 -1.13 -9.45 -6.06
C ILE A 172 -1.95 -10.58 -5.49
N LEU A 173 -3.18 -10.69 -5.93
CA LEU A 173 -4.08 -11.79 -5.63
C LEU A 173 -4.13 -12.73 -6.82
N PHE A 174 -3.75 -13.98 -6.62
CA PHE A 174 -3.83 -15.04 -7.62
C PHE A 174 -5.06 -15.92 -7.33
N ASN A 175 -5.82 -16.22 -8.38
CA ASN A 175 -6.87 -17.23 -8.32
C ASN A 175 -6.45 -18.37 -9.26
N THR A 176 -6.38 -19.57 -8.71
CA THR A 176 -6.18 -20.81 -9.48
C THR A 176 -7.52 -21.48 -9.74
N GLY A 177 -7.64 -22.16 -10.85
CA GLY A 177 -8.88 -22.83 -11.23
C GLY A 177 -8.82 -23.35 -12.66
N TYR A 178 -9.98 -23.49 -13.30
CA TYR A 178 -10.10 -23.94 -14.68
C TYR A 178 -11.20 -23.17 -15.41
N LYS A 179 -11.20 -23.22 -16.74
CA LYS A 179 -12.33 -22.71 -17.54
C LYS A 179 -13.28 -23.89 -17.82
N ASP A 180 -14.56 -23.70 -17.49
CA ASP A 180 -15.60 -24.67 -17.80
C ASP A 180 -15.84 -24.76 -19.33
N GLU A 181 -16.75 -25.65 -19.75
CA GLU A 181 -17.12 -25.86 -21.15
C GLU A 181 -17.69 -24.62 -21.84
N ASN A 182 -18.16 -23.61 -21.07
CA ASN A 182 -18.66 -22.35 -21.56
C ASN A 182 -17.56 -21.25 -21.55
N GLY A 183 -16.34 -21.59 -21.14
CA GLY A 183 -15.21 -20.65 -21.02
C GLY A 183 -15.25 -19.78 -19.77
N LYS A 184 -16.16 -20.03 -18.82
CA LYS A 184 -16.24 -19.33 -17.54
C LYS A 184 -15.18 -19.87 -16.60
N PHE A 185 -14.45 -18.96 -15.92
CA PHE A 185 -13.45 -19.33 -14.92
C PHE A 185 -14.12 -19.78 -13.62
N GLU A 186 -13.86 -21.02 -13.22
CA GLU A 186 -14.28 -21.58 -11.93
C GLU A 186 -13.05 -21.64 -11.01
N LYS A 187 -13.13 -20.87 -9.90
CA LYS A 187 -12.05 -20.72 -8.94
C LYS A 187 -11.98 -21.93 -8.00
N GLU A 188 -10.78 -22.47 -7.81
CA GLU A 188 -10.49 -23.57 -6.88
C GLU A 188 -9.62 -23.14 -5.71
N GLY A 189 -8.71 -22.18 -5.91
CA GLY A 189 -7.79 -21.71 -4.89
C GLY A 189 -7.49 -20.22 -4.99
N GLU A 190 -6.91 -19.70 -3.93
CA GLU A 190 -6.49 -18.31 -3.83
C GLU A 190 -5.18 -18.20 -3.06
N SER A 191 -4.28 -17.37 -3.53
CA SER A 191 -3.07 -16.98 -2.82
C SER A 191 -2.72 -15.53 -3.09
N SER A 192 -1.91 -14.91 -2.24
CA SER A 192 -1.48 -13.54 -2.45
C SER A 192 -0.02 -13.32 -2.10
N ILE A 193 0.60 -12.36 -2.79
CA ILE A 193 1.91 -11.81 -2.45
C ILE A 193 1.72 -10.33 -2.15
N ASN A 194 2.09 -9.94 -0.93
CA ASN A 194 1.93 -8.58 -0.43
C ASN A 194 3.31 -7.93 -0.30
N TYR A 195 3.56 -6.87 -1.07
CA TYR A 195 4.78 -6.05 -1.00
C TYR A 195 4.48 -4.82 -0.16
N ASN A 196 5.12 -4.69 0.99
CA ASN A 196 4.91 -3.59 1.92
C ASN A 196 6.07 -2.59 1.84
N PHE A 197 5.72 -1.30 1.69
CA PHE A 197 6.67 -0.20 1.66
C PHE A 197 6.30 0.82 2.74
N LEU A 198 7.29 1.32 3.46
CA LEU A 198 7.12 2.48 4.33
C LEU A 198 7.15 3.76 3.50
N ILE A 199 6.21 4.67 3.72
CA ILE A 199 6.25 6.03 3.21
C ILE A 199 7.01 6.86 4.24
N GLN A 200 8.22 7.27 3.91
CA GLN A 200 9.07 8.06 4.82
C GLN A 200 8.61 9.52 4.91
N SER A 201 9.13 10.25 5.87
CA SER A 201 8.74 11.64 6.13
C SER A 201 9.06 12.61 4.98
N ASP A 202 9.99 12.24 4.10
CA ASP A 202 10.34 12.96 2.88
C ASP A 202 9.54 12.48 1.64
N GLY A 203 8.64 11.52 1.84
CA GLY A 203 7.82 10.92 0.79
C GLY A 203 8.49 9.74 0.07
N HIS A 204 9.74 9.38 0.42
CA HIS A 204 10.42 8.25 -0.20
C HIS A 204 9.80 6.92 0.23
N LEU A 205 9.61 6.00 -0.73
CA LEU A 205 9.16 4.64 -0.48
C LEU A 205 10.34 3.77 -0.11
N LEU A 206 10.25 3.11 1.03
CA LEU A 206 11.26 2.16 1.46
C LEU A 206 10.64 0.78 1.65
N PHE A 207 11.15 -0.21 0.92
CA PHE A 207 10.71 -1.60 1.05
C PHE A 207 10.88 -2.09 2.49
N LYS A 208 9.81 -2.65 3.04
CA LYS A 208 9.75 -3.15 4.39
C LYS A 208 9.83 -4.67 4.43
N GLU A 209 8.92 -5.33 3.71
CA GLU A 209 8.80 -6.79 3.73
C GLU A 209 7.92 -7.30 2.59
N ILE A 210 8.01 -8.60 2.34
CA ILE A 210 6.99 -9.38 1.62
C ILE A 210 6.22 -10.21 2.63
N ARG A 211 4.94 -10.47 2.31
CA ARG A 211 4.07 -11.43 2.99
C ARG A 211 3.35 -12.28 1.96
N ILE A 212 3.29 -13.57 2.22
CA ILE A 212 2.57 -14.56 1.41
C ILE A 212 1.38 -15.05 2.22
N ALA A 213 0.21 -15.18 1.57
CA ALA A 213 -0.97 -15.77 2.16
C ALA A 213 -1.68 -16.64 1.11
N GLY A 214 -2.25 -17.77 1.56
CA GLY A 214 -2.95 -18.76 0.72
C GLY A 214 -2.98 -20.13 1.36
#